data_e9f0c20aac189171794952893e4f9826
#
_entry.id   e9f0c20aac189171794952893e4f9826
#
_cell.length_a   1.000
_cell.length_b   1.000
_cell.length_c   1.000
_cell.angle_alpha   90.00
_cell.angle_beta   90.00
_cell.angle_gamma   90.00
#
_symmetry.space_group_name_H-M   'P 1'
#
loop_
_entity.id
_entity.type
_entity.pdbx_description
1 polymer ?
#
loop_
_entity_poly.entity_id
_entity_poly.type
_entity_poly.pdbx_seq_one_letter_code
_entity_poly.pdbx_strand_id
1 'polypeptide(L)'
;MILILTPNIDQQGAEYAQLIGFLDQLPNIQYRMHHEQGVQQRLTEVYLIGDTAALGEDYMKSLPCVEHVVRVSEEYRVLGRHKGDTRATDFEYNGVTFSQDNLNIFAGLCAVDTPEHVERMMQALKEHGQVCTRMGAYKPRTSPYSFQGYGKTCLPYVFELAGKYGIKVIAMEITHESHVAEIRAALQATGNPTGVMLQIGTRNTQNFELLKIVGRQQEFPVLIKRGFGITLDESINAAEYLASEGNRKIVFGLRGMKTNMGDPHRNFVDFAHIPVVKRLTRMPVCIDPSHSVGTRAGGPDGILDIMQVVAQGVIAGANMILIDFHPAPAKALVDGPQAMTLAELPHFLEDVALARETYLKRRALADRYAQKAAS
;
A
#
# COMPACT_ATOMS: atom_id res chain seq x y z
N MET A 1 2.43 18.78 15.71
CA MET A 1 2.37 18.13 17.05
C MET A 1 1.14 17.24 17.07
N ILE A 2 1.22 16.10 17.72
CA ILE A 2 0.07 15.18 17.86
C ILE A 2 -0.19 15.02 19.35
N LEU A 3 -1.45 15.19 19.77
CA LEU A 3 -1.89 14.86 21.11
C LEU A 3 -2.61 13.52 21.06
N ILE A 4 -2.20 12.59 21.89
CA ILE A 4 -2.87 11.29 22.05
C ILE A 4 -3.70 11.40 23.33
N LEU A 5 -5.02 11.25 23.18
CA LEU A 5 -5.92 11.37 24.29
C LEU A 5 -6.08 10.05 25.05
N THR A 6 -6.50 10.14 26.31
CA THR A 6 -6.83 8.97 27.12
C THR A 6 -7.78 8.03 26.37
N PRO A 7 -7.51 6.72 26.33
CA PRO A 7 -8.37 5.76 25.63
C PRO A 7 -9.83 5.83 26.13
N ASN A 8 -10.76 5.64 25.22
CA ASN A 8 -12.21 5.68 25.47
C ASN A 8 -12.69 7.02 26.05
N ILE A 9 -12.00 8.14 25.75
CA ILE A 9 -12.41 9.46 26.25
C ILE A 9 -13.88 9.75 25.94
N ASP A 10 -14.58 10.28 26.93
CA ASP A 10 -15.94 10.77 26.76
C ASP A 10 -15.91 12.13 26.06
N GLN A 11 -16.32 12.15 24.80
CA GLN A 11 -16.35 13.36 23.97
C GLN A 11 -17.42 14.38 24.39
N GLN A 12 -18.34 14.01 25.28
CA GLN A 12 -19.33 14.93 25.90
C GLN A 12 -18.90 15.38 27.30
N GLY A 13 -17.78 14.84 27.80
CA GLY A 13 -17.26 15.14 29.13
C GLY A 13 -16.62 16.53 29.21
N ALA A 14 -16.57 17.06 30.45
CA ALA A 14 -16.05 18.41 30.72
C ALA A 14 -14.56 18.56 30.36
N GLU A 15 -13.75 17.53 30.58
CA GLU A 15 -12.31 17.54 30.23
C GLU A 15 -12.07 17.65 28.73
N TYR A 16 -12.87 16.92 27.92
CA TYR A 16 -12.81 17.01 26.47
C TYR A 16 -13.23 18.39 25.97
N ALA A 17 -14.33 18.93 26.52
CA ALA A 17 -14.81 20.27 26.19
C ALA A 17 -13.76 21.36 26.54
N GLN A 18 -13.06 21.21 27.67
CA GLN A 18 -11.98 22.11 28.06
C GLN A 18 -10.80 22.06 27.10
N LEU A 19 -10.41 20.84 26.67
CA LEU A 19 -9.35 20.68 25.65
C LEU A 19 -9.73 21.36 24.33
N ILE A 20 -10.93 21.11 23.83
CA ILE A 20 -11.42 21.70 22.57
C ILE A 20 -11.44 23.24 22.69
N GLY A 21 -12.00 23.79 23.78
CA GLY A 21 -12.03 25.22 24.02
C GLY A 21 -10.63 25.86 24.06
N PHE A 22 -9.63 25.15 24.57
CA PHE A 22 -8.24 25.59 24.51
C PHE A 22 -7.69 25.56 23.06
N LEU A 23 -7.92 24.46 22.33
CA LEU A 23 -7.43 24.32 20.95
C LEU A 23 -8.03 25.37 20.00
N ASP A 24 -9.30 25.72 20.17
CA ASP A 24 -10.00 26.74 19.39
C ASP A 24 -9.41 28.15 19.59
N GLN A 25 -8.71 28.39 20.69
CA GLN A 25 -8.08 29.68 21.01
C GLN A 25 -6.64 29.79 20.50
N LEU A 26 -6.05 28.71 19.97
CA LEU A 26 -4.66 28.73 19.51
C LEU A 26 -4.51 29.54 18.20
N PRO A 27 -3.75 30.64 18.19
CA PRO A 27 -3.57 31.45 16.99
C PRO A 27 -2.74 30.70 15.95
N ASN A 28 -3.13 30.79 14.68
CA ASN A 28 -2.42 30.18 13.53
C ASN A 28 -2.22 28.66 13.61
N ILE A 29 -3.00 27.97 14.43
CA ILE A 29 -3.00 26.53 14.56
C ILE A 29 -4.39 26.01 14.24
N GLN A 30 -4.45 25.09 13.29
CA GLN A 30 -5.63 24.28 13.03
C GLN A 30 -5.44 22.92 13.66
N TYR A 31 -6.54 22.25 14.02
CA TYR A 31 -6.45 20.87 14.48
C TYR A 31 -7.41 19.98 13.72
N ARG A 32 -7.05 18.70 13.64
CA ARG A 32 -7.90 17.63 13.08
C ARG A 32 -7.97 16.49 14.09
N MET A 33 -9.17 15.99 14.29
CA MET A 33 -9.40 14.81 15.12
C MET A 33 -9.35 13.55 14.29
N HIS A 34 -8.71 12.53 14.84
CA HIS A 34 -8.76 11.18 14.30
C HIS A 34 -9.19 10.21 15.40
N HIS A 35 -10.14 9.35 15.05
CA HIS A 35 -10.67 8.34 15.95
C HIS A 35 -10.40 6.97 15.37
N GLU A 36 -9.75 6.12 16.14
CA GLU A 36 -9.48 4.74 15.74
C GLU A 36 -10.15 3.78 16.71
N GLN A 37 -10.97 2.87 16.17
CA GLN A 37 -11.65 1.87 16.95
C GLN A 37 -10.81 0.59 16.93
N GLY A 38 -10.10 0.33 18.04
CA GLY A 38 -9.45 -0.96 18.29
C GLY A 38 -10.44 -1.99 18.83
N VAL A 39 -9.98 -3.23 18.97
CA VAL A 39 -10.79 -4.34 19.49
C VAL A 39 -11.23 -4.13 20.94
N GLN A 40 -10.38 -3.49 21.77
CA GLN A 40 -10.62 -3.31 23.21
C GLN A 40 -10.85 -1.85 23.60
N GLN A 41 -10.39 -0.89 22.81
CA GLN A 41 -10.47 0.52 23.14
C GLN A 41 -10.56 1.41 21.91
N ARG A 42 -11.15 2.61 22.07
CA ARG A 42 -11.14 3.68 21.09
C ARG A 42 -10.00 4.64 21.41
N LEU A 43 -9.13 4.91 20.44
CA LEU A 43 -8.09 5.91 20.53
C LEU A 43 -8.53 7.19 19.83
N THR A 44 -8.25 8.34 20.43
CA THR A 44 -8.46 9.65 19.80
C THR A 44 -7.12 10.38 19.72
N GLU A 45 -6.77 10.83 18.54
CA GLU A 45 -5.57 11.63 18.26
C GLU A 45 -5.97 13.00 17.74
N VAL A 46 -5.29 14.04 18.20
CA VAL A 46 -5.48 15.43 17.76
C VAL A 46 -4.22 15.89 17.05
N TYR A 47 -4.33 16.16 15.78
CA TYR A 47 -3.26 16.68 14.94
C TYR A 47 -3.28 18.19 14.94
N LEU A 48 -2.28 18.83 15.56
CA LEU A 48 -2.09 20.28 15.51
C LEU A 48 -1.27 20.63 14.27
N ILE A 49 -1.86 21.46 13.40
CA ILE A 49 -1.32 21.85 12.09
C ILE A 49 -1.08 23.36 12.11
N GLY A 50 0.14 23.77 11.81
CA GLY A 50 0.56 25.19 11.83
C GLY A 50 1.85 25.37 12.62
N ASP A 51 2.11 26.58 13.14
CA ASP A 51 3.31 26.88 13.92
C ASP A 51 3.18 26.33 15.34
N THR A 52 3.48 25.04 15.50
CA THR A 52 3.50 24.39 16.81
C THR A 52 4.83 24.49 17.54
N ALA A 53 5.82 25.20 16.99
CA ALA A 53 7.15 25.31 17.60
C ALA A 53 7.10 26.05 18.96
N ALA A 54 6.22 27.01 19.09
CA ALA A 54 6.01 27.78 20.31
C ALA A 54 5.26 27.02 21.42
N LEU A 55 4.59 25.90 21.10
CA LEU A 55 3.85 25.12 22.10
C LEU A 55 4.81 24.24 22.90
N GLY A 56 4.91 24.46 24.19
CA GLY A 56 5.70 23.64 25.11
C GLY A 56 5.11 22.23 25.23
N GLU A 57 5.93 21.20 25.06
CA GLU A 57 5.48 19.80 25.12
C GLU A 57 4.93 19.43 26.50
N ASP A 58 5.63 19.84 27.56
CA ASP A 58 5.20 19.60 28.94
C ASP A 58 3.86 20.28 29.24
N TYR A 59 3.67 21.50 28.73
CA TYR A 59 2.40 22.19 28.89
C TYR A 59 1.27 21.48 28.17
N MET A 60 1.49 21.08 26.91
CA MET A 60 0.47 20.34 26.14
C MET A 60 0.14 18.97 26.78
N LYS A 61 1.12 18.33 27.39
CA LYS A 61 0.92 17.07 28.13
C LYS A 61 0.14 17.27 29.45
N SER A 62 0.20 18.47 30.01
CA SER A 62 -0.56 18.77 31.26
C SER A 62 -2.03 19.11 31.01
N LEU A 63 -2.46 19.21 29.75
CA LEU A 63 -3.86 19.48 29.42
C LEU A 63 -4.76 18.30 29.81
N PRO A 64 -6.02 18.55 30.19
CA PRO A 64 -6.98 17.52 30.51
C PRO A 64 -7.07 16.48 29.38
N CYS A 65 -7.22 15.23 29.74
CA CYS A 65 -7.37 14.07 28.86
C CYS A 65 -6.24 13.84 27.82
N VAL A 66 -5.11 14.57 27.89
CA VAL A 66 -3.93 14.32 27.05
C VAL A 66 -3.02 13.31 27.77
N GLU A 67 -2.90 12.12 27.20
CA GLU A 67 -2.03 11.06 27.74
C GLU A 67 -0.58 11.20 27.24
N HIS A 68 -0.44 11.45 25.94
CA HIS A 68 0.89 11.64 25.33
C HIS A 68 0.90 12.79 24.33
N VAL A 69 2.04 13.45 24.23
CA VAL A 69 2.34 14.44 23.21
C VAL A 69 3.49 13.95 22.35
N VAL A 70 3.28 13.95 21.04
CA VAL A 70 4.32 13.58 20.07
C VAL A 70 4.68 14.83 19.27
N ARG A 71 5.90 15.35 19.50
CA ARG A 71 6.42 16.45 18.69
C ARG A 71 6.91 15.91 17.37
N VAL A 72 6.15 16.15 16.33
CA VAL A 72 6.52 15.75 14.97
C VAL A 72 7.35 16.86 14.36
N SER A 73 8.65 16.71 14.42
CA SER A 73 9.62 17.60 13.78
C SER A 73 10.05 17.10 12.40
N GLU A 74 9.56 15.94 11.98
CA GLU A 74 9.94 15.28 10.74
C GLU A 74 8.85 15.38 9.67
N GLU A 75 9.23 15.20 8.40
CA GLU A 75 8.37 15.44 7.23
C GLU A 75 7.12 14.56 7.20
N TYR A 76 7.24 13.27 7.57
CA TYR A 76 6.12 12.31 7.50
C TYR A 76 5.35 12.28 8.82
N ARG A 77 4.44 13.21 9.02
CA ARG A 77 3.75 13.41 10.31
C ARG A 77 2.82 12.27 10.69
N VAL A 78 2.10 11.71 9.71
CA VAL A 78 1.12 10.64 9.94
C VAL A 78 1.74 9.26 9.76
N LEU A 79 2.52 9.05 8.71
CA LEU A 79 3.06 7.74 8.33
C LEU A 79 4.45 7.47 8.89
N GLY A 80 5.17 8.49 9.36
CA GLY A 80 6.55 8.38 9.82
C GLY A 80 6.70 7.58 11.11
N ARG A 81 7.91 7.04 11.33
CA ARG A 81 8.35 6.49 12.60
C ARG A 81 8.98 7.60 13.43
N HIS A 82 8.29 8.05 14.45
CA HIS A 82 8.81 9.07 15.35
C HIS A 82 9.44 8.42 16.60
N LYS A 83 10.40 9.11 17.22
CA LYS A 83 11.06 8.62 18.44
C LYS A 83 10.02 8.40 19.56
N GLY A 84 9.99 7.19 20.12
CA GLY A 84 9.02 6.82 21.15
C GLY A 84 7.63 6.45 20.62
N ASP A 85 7.40 6.49 19.31
CA ASP A 85 6.13 6.09 18.72
C ASP A 85 6.04 4.56 18.60
N THR A 86 5.12 3.96 19.34
CA THR A 86 4.85 2.51 19.36
C THR A 86 3.64 2.12 18.53
N ARG A 87 2.98 3.09 17.85
CA ARG A 87 1.78 2.83 17.06
C ARG A 87 2.07 1.90 15.90
N ALA A 88 1.27 0.86 15.73
CA ALA A 88 1.27 0.04 14.53
C ALA A 88 0.50 0.76 13.40
N THR A 89 0.90 0.53 12.16
CA THR A 89 0.12 0.90 10.97
C THR A 89 -0.47 -0.32 10.29
N ASP A 90 -0.55 -1.40 11.05
CA ASP A 90 -1.19 -2.61 10.56
C ASP A 90 -2.69 -2.36 10.41
N PHE A 91 -3.23 -2.82 9.32
CA PHE A 91 -4.67 -2.77 9.11
C PHE A 91 -5.16 -4.09 8.54
N GLU A 92 -6.40 -4.39 8.85
CA GLU A 92 -7.12 -5.49 8.23
C GLU A 92 -8.13 -4.94 7.22
N TYR A 93 -8.25 -5.59 6.08
CA TYR A 93 -9.23 -5.26 5.08
C TYR A 93 -9.77 -6.53 4.43
N ASN A 94 -11.08 -6.72 4.52
CA ASN A 94 -11.80 -7.88 4.01
C ASN A 94 -11.16 -9.23 4.41
N GLY A 95 -10.73 -9.36 5.68
CA GLY A 95 -10.09 -10.55 6.22
C GLY A 95 -8.66 -10.80 5.74
N VAL A 96 -7.98 -9.77 5.22
CA VAL A 96 -6.57 -9.79 4.87
C VAL A 96 -5.82 -8.77 5.70
N THR A 97 -4.78 -9.21 6.41
CA THR A 97 -3.91 -8.34 7.21
C THR A 97 -2.81 -7.75 6.33
N PHE A 98 -2.59 -6.45 6.47
CA PHE A 98 -1.49 -5.70 5.86
C PHE A 98 -0.61 -5.13 6.96
N SER A 99 0.61 -5.66 7.08
CA SER A 99 1.56 -5.28 8.13
C SER A 99 3.00 -5.32 7.63
N GLN A 100 3.94 -4.82 8.42
CA GLN A 100 5.36 -4.98 8.12
C GLN A 100 5.90 -6.38 8.46
N ASP A 101 5.07 -7.27 8.99
CA ASP A 101 5.47 -8.63 9.41
C ASP A 101 4.95 -9.75 8.50
N ASN A 102 3.91 -9.49 7.71
CA ASN A 102 3.36 -10.47 6.76
C ASN A 102 3.86 -10.27 5.32
N LEU A 103 3.44 -11.16 4.43
CA LEU A 103 3.67 -11.07 2.99
C LEU A 103 2.40 -11.50 2.26
N ASN A 104 1.83 -10.63 1.44
CA ASN A 104 0.67 -10.89 0.59
C ASN A 104 1.09 -10.91 -0.88
N ILE A 105 0.53 -11.85 -1.67
CA ILE A 105 0.82 -11.98 -3.11
C ILE A 105 -0.42 -11.54 -3.89
N PHE A 106 -0.23 -10.58 -4.79
CA PHE A 106 -1.24 -10.04 -5.71
C PHE A 106 -0.82 -10.37 -7.14
N ALA A 107 -1.01 -11.60 -7.54
CA ALA A 107 -0.76 -12.07 -8.90
C ALA A 107 -2.02 -11.91 -9.75
N GLY A 108 -1.87 -11.47 -11.01
CA GLY A 108 -3.02 -11.33 -11.90
C GLY A 108 -2.77 -10.46 -13.12
N LEU A 109 -3.85 -10.08 -13.79
CA LEU A 109 -3.81 -9.38 -15.08
C LEU A 109 -3.43 -7.90 -14.89
N CYS A 110 -2.41 -7.46 -15.62
CA CYS A 110 -2.03 -6.04 -15.66
C CYS A 110 -3.19 -5.19 -16.17
N ALA A 111 -3.87 -5.65 -17.22
CA ALA A 111 -5.16 -5.14 -17.65
C ALA A 111 -6.13 -6.30 -17.83
N VAL A 112 -7.36 -6.10 -17.39
CA VAL A 112 -8.46 -7.01 -17.70
C VAL A 112 -8.69 -7.03 -19.19
N ASP A 113 -8.78 -8.23 -19.77
CA ASP A 113 -9.09 -8.44 -21.17
C ASP A 113 -10.41 -9.23 -21.36
N THR A 114 -10.41 -10.54 -21.25
CA THR A 114 -11.62 -11.34 -21.43
C THR A 114 -12.13 -11.95 -20.12
N PRO A 115 -13.44 -12.15 -19.95
CA PRO A 115 -13.98 -12.86 -18.78
C PRO A 115 -13.33 -14.24 -18.59
N GLU A 116 -13.04 -14.96 -19.68
CA GLU A 116 -12.37 -16.27 -19.64
C GLU A 116 -10.98 -16.18 -19.01
N HIS A 117 -10.17 -15.17 -19.38
CA HIS A 117 -8.84 -14.98 -18.81
C HIS A 117 -8.92 -14.61 -17.33
N VAL A 118 -9.85 -13.74 -16.94
CA VAL A 118 -10.10 -13.40 -15.53
C VAL A 118 -10.49 -14.66 -14.75
N GLU A 119 -11.41 -15.44 -15.27
CA GLU A 119 -11.87 -16.68 -14.62
C GLU A 119 -10.72 -17.67 -14.42
N ARG A 120 -9.97 -17.98 -15.48
CA ARG A 120 -8.82 -18.90 -15.40
C ARG A 120 -7.76 -18.44 -14.41
N MET A 121 -7.49 -17.12 -14.35
CA MET A 121 -6.54 -16.56 -13.37
C MET A 121 -7.05 -16.75 -11.93
N MET A 122 -8.31 -16.39 -11.65
CA MET A 122 -8.86 -16.50 -10.30
C MET A 122 -9.03 -17.98 -9.88
N GLN A 123 -9.36 -18.86 -10.82
CA GLN A 123 -9.39 -20.30 -10.56
C GLN A 123 -8.00 -20.81 -10.14
N ALA A 124 -6.95 -20.49 -10.89
CA ALA A 124 -5.59 -20.88 -10.55
C ALA A 124 -5.15 -20.35 -9.17
N LEU A 125 -5.50 -19.11 -8.83
CA LEU A 125 -5.22 -18.55 -7.51
C LEU A 125 -5.92 -19.34 -6.40
N LYS A 126 -7.20 -19.68 -6.57
CA LYS A 126 -7.95 -20.49 -5.61
C LYS A 126 -7.32 -21.88 -5.42
N GLU A 127 -6.92 -22.54 -6.51
CA GLU A 127 -6.28 -23.87 -6.47
C GLU A 127 -4.97 -23.86 -5.67
N HIS A 128 -4.28 -22.70 -5.62
CA HIS A 128 -3.05 -22.51 -4.85
C HIS A 128 -3.25 -21.73 -3.54
N GLY A 129 -4.49 -21.62 -3.05
CA GLY A 129 -4.80 -20.98 -1.76
C GLY A 129 -4.55 -19.48 -1.71
N GLN A 130 -4.43 -18.80 -2.87
CA GLN A 130 -4.24 -17.37 -2.94
C GLN A 130 -5.59 -16.66 -2.91
N VAL A 131 -5.71 -15.64 -2.07
CA VAL A 131 -6.95 -14.88 -1.85
C VAL A 131 -6.87 -13.43 -2.33
N CYS A 132 -5.75 -13.03 -2.87
CA CYS A 132 -5.51 -11.68 -3.38
C CYS A 132 -5.10 -11.73 -4.84
N THR A 133 -5.52 -10.71 -5.61
CA THR A 133 -5.17 -10.60 -7.04
C THR A 133 -5.02 -9.13 -7.46
N ARG A 134 -4.47 -8.90 -8.63
CA ARG A 134 -4.56 -7.64 -9.35
C ARG A 134 -5.40 -7.80 -10.60
N MET A 135 -6.29 -6.83 -10.88
CA MET A 135 -7.12 -6.78 -12.09
C MET A 135 -7.26 -5.33 -12.54
N GLY A 136 -6.51 -4.94 -13.58
CA GLY A 136 -6.48 -3.55 -14.04
C GLY A 136 -7.67 -3.21 -14.93
N ALA A 137 -8.70 -2.57 -14.40
CA ALA A 137 -9.85 -2.09 -15.19
C ALA A 137 -9.52 -0.78 -15.95
N TYR A 138 -8.75 0.11 -15.33
CA TYR A 138 -8.36 1.42 -15.86
C TYR A 138 -6.85 1.44 -16.09
N LYS A 139 -6.40 1.95 -17.24
CA LYS A 139 -4.97 1.92 -17.59
C LYS A 139 -4.48 3.27 -18.10
N PRO A 140 -3.61 3.97 -17.36
CA PRO A 140 -2.96 5.16 -17.87
C PRO A 140 -1.91 4.75 -18.91
N ARG A 141 -1.98 5.33 -20.09
CA ARG A 141 -1.05 5.03 -21.19
C ARG A 141 -0.30 6.28 -21.62
N THR A 142 0.94 6.10 -22.06
CA THR A 142 1.73 7.19 -22.60
C THR A 142 1.17 7.65 -23.96
N SER A 143 0.68 6.71 -24.77
CA SER A 143 0.02 7.02 -26.03
C SER A 143 -1.50 7.02 -25.87
N PRO A 144 -2.22 8.05 -26.35
CA PRO A 144 -3.68 8.09 -26.31
C PRO A 144 -4.33 7.02 -27.19
N TYR A 145 -3.59 6.45 -28.14
CA TYR A 145 -4.07 5.40 -29.05
C TYR A 145 -3.90 3.98 -28.49
N SER A 146 -3.22 3.83 -27.37
CA SER A 146 -3.07 2.54 -26.68
C SER A 146 -4.34 2.19 -25.91
N PHE A 147 -4.59 0.88 -25.70
CA PHE A 147 -5.71 0.38 -24.92
C PHE A 147 -5.73 0.99 -23.52
N GLN A 148 -6.84 1.66 -23.15
CA GLN A 148 -6.99 2.40 -21.90
C GLN A 148 -7.64 1.60 -20.77
N GLY A 149 -7.94 0.32 -20.98
CA GLY A 149 -8.75 -0.52 -20.10
C GLY A 149 -10.23 -0.51 -20.47
N TYR A 150 -10.96 -1.50 -19.99
CA TYR A 150 -12.41 -1.56 -20.20
C TYR A 150 -13.19 -0.69 -19.22
N GLY A 151 -12.51 -0.12 -18.21
CA GLY A 151 -13.15 0.74 -17.22
C GLY A 151 -14.30 0.04 -16.49
N LYS A 152 -15.36 0.80 -16.23
CA LYS A 152 -16.53 0.31 -15.50
C LYS A 152 -17.23 -0.91 -16.13
N THR A 153 -17.06 -1.14 -17.44
CA THR A 153 -17.76 -2.22 -18.13
C THR A 153 -17.28 -3.61 -17.75
N CYS A 154 -16.03 -3.75 -17.26
CA CYS A 154 -15.50 -5.03 -16.82
C CYS A 154 -15.74 -5.31 -15.32
N LEU A 155 -16.09 -4.30 -14.53
CA LEU A 155 -16.22 -4.44 -13.08
C LEU A 155 -17.23 -5.52 -12.65
N PRO A 156 -18.44 -5.61 -13.24
CA PRO A 156 -19.43 -6.61 -12.83
C PRO A 156 -18.89 -8.04 -12.90
N TYR A 157 -18.38 -8.46 -14.05
CA TYR A 157 -17.90 -9.82 -14.18
C TYR A 157 -16.61 -10.09 -13.40
N VAL A 158 -15.75 -9.10 -13.21
CA VAL A 158 -14.55 -9.22 -12.36
C VAL A 158 -14.97 -9.49 -10.92
N PHE A 159 -15.95 -8.77 -10.39
CA PHE A 159 -16.40 -8.95 -9.01
C PHE A 159 -17.24 -10.21 -8.82
N GLU A 160 -18.08 -10.59 -9.77
CA GLU A 160 -18.80 -11.88 -9.76
C GLU A 160 -17.83 -13.06 -9.71
N LEU A 161 -16.81 -13.06 -10.57
CA LEU A 161 -15.78 -14.09 -10.59
C LEU A 161 -14.92 -14.08 -9.30
N ALA A 162 -14.62 -12.91 -8.76
CA ALA A 162 -13.93 -12.79 -7.47
C ALA A 162 -14.73 -13.47 -6.35
N GLY A 163 -16.03 -13.26 -6.28
CA GLY A 163 -16.92 -13.95 -5.35
C GLY A 163 -16.95 -15.46 -5.57
N LYS A 164 -17.09 -15.91 -6.81
CA LYS A 164 -17.09 -17.33 -7.20
C LYS A 164 -15.83 -18.06 -6.75
N TYR A 165 -14.67 -17.42 -6.85
CA TYR A 165 -13.37 -18.03 -6.53
C TYR A 165 -12.84 -17.66 -5.15
N GLY A 166 -13.57 -16.89 -4.35
CA GLY A 166 -13.21 -16.52 -2.98
C GLY A 166 -12.05 -15.54 -2.89
N ILE A 167 -11.86 -14.69 -3.90
CA ILE A 167 -10.88 -13.61 -3.90
C ILE A 167 -11.34 -12.53 -2.91
N LYS A 168 -10.52 -12.25 -1.91
CA LYS A 168 -10.82 -11.30 -0.85
C LYS A 168 -10.46 -9.88 -1.21
N VAL A 169 -9.32 -9.65 -1.87
CA VAL A 169 -8.86 -8.30 -2.22
C VAL A 169 -8.31 -8.25 -3.65
N ILE A 170 -8.78 -7.28 -4.41
CA ILE A 170 -8.29 -6.97 -5.77
C ILE A 170 -7.55 -5.64 -5.76
N ALA A 171 -6.27 -5.61 -6.15
CA ALA A 171 -5.56 -4.36 -6.43
C ALA A 171 -5.97 -3.85 -7.81
N MET A 172 -6.54 -2.64 -7.87
CA MET A 172 -7.08 -2.03 -9.09
C MET A 172 -6.62 -0.60 -9.25
N GLU A 173 -5.93 -0.31 -10.36
CA GLU A 173 -5.45 1.05 -10.65
C GLU A 173 -6.61 1.99 -10.94
N ILE A 174 -6.53 3.21 -10.38
CA ILE A 174 -7.43 4.32 -10.69
C ILE A 174 -6.63 5.49 -11.24
N THR A 175 -7.24 6.27 -12.13
CA THR A 175 -6.61 7.42 -12.77
C THR A 175 -7.45 8.69 -12.66
N HIS A 176 -8.68 8.57 -12.18
CA HIS A 176 -9.64 9.65 -12.01
C HIS A 176 -10.48 9.41 -10.75
N GLU A 177 -10.97 10.48 -10.15
CA GLU A 177 -11.79 10.43 -8.93
C GLU A 177 -13.10 9.64 -9.10
N SER A 178 -13.74 9.73 -10.28
CA SER A 178 -14.98 9.00 -10.56
C SER A 178 -14.84 7.48 -10.45
N HIS A 179 -13.62 6.95 -10.65
CA HIS A 179 -13.38 5.50 -10.58
C HIS A 179 -13.68 4.92 -9.19
N VAL A 180 -13.51 5.71 -8.13
CA VAL A 180 -13.87 5.29 -6.76
C VAL A 180 -15.38 5.03 -6.66
N ALA A 181 -16.18 5.94 -7.20
CA ALA A 181 -17.64 5.81 -7.21
C ALA A 181 -18.10 4.66 -8.12
N GLU A 182 -17.46 4.49 -9.28
CA GLU A 182 -17.75 3.40 -10.23
C GLU A 182 -17.46 2.02 -9.60
N ILE A 183 -16.32 1.87 -8.93
CA ILE A 183 -15.92 0.64 -8.22
C ILE A 183 -16.93 0.34 -7.10
N ARG A 184 -17.26 1.34 -6.28
CA ARG A 184 -18.22 1.19 -5.18
C ARG A 184 -19.60 0.75 -5.69
N ALA A 185 -20.10 1.41 -6.71
CA ALA A 185 -21.40 1.10 -7.31
C ALA A 185 -21.45 -0.34 -7.88
N ALA A 186 -20.38 -0.76 -8.57
CA ALA A 186 -20.28 -2.11 -9.11
C ALA A 186 -20.17 -3.18 -8.01
N LEU A 187 -19.39 -2.92 -6.95
CA LEU A 187 -19.32 -3.81 -5.77
C LEU A 187 -20.67 -3.98 -5.11
N GLN A 188 -21.39 -2.87 -4.87
CA GLN A 188 -22.73 -2.91 -4.28
C GLN A 188 -23.72 -3.66 -5.16
N ALA A 189 -23.69 -3.44 -6.48
CA ALA A 189 -24.56 -4.13 -7.43
C ALA A 189 -24.32 -5.64 -7.46
N THR A 190 -23.09 -6.10 -7.22
CA THR A 190 -22.72 -7.52 -7.13
C THR A 190 -22.79 -8.09 -5.71
N GLY A 191 -23.27 -7.33 -4.73
CA GLY A 191 -23.43 -7.76 -3.34
C GLY A 191 -22.14 -7.76 -2.51
N ASN A 192 -21.15 -6.94 -2.88
CA ASN A 192 -19.85 -6.82 -2.21
C ASN A 192 -19.10 -8.16 -2.01
N PRO A 193 -18.92 -8.97 -3.07
CA PRO A 193 -18.34 -10.31 -2.96
C PRO A 193 -16.83 -10.30 -2.67
N THR A 194 -16.17 -9.15 -2.83
CA THR A 194 -14.72 -8.94 -2.67
C THR A 194 -14.46 -7.52 -2.19
N GLY A 195 -13.22 -7.25 -1.77
CA GLY A 195 -12.72 -5.89 -1.49
C GLY A 195 -11.81 -5.38 -2.62
N VAL A 196 -11.63 -4.06 -2.69
CA VAL A 196 -10.73 -3.43 -3.65
C VAL A 196 -9.68 -2.60 -2.92
N MET A 197 -8.40 -2.81 -3.25
CA MET A 197 -7.31 -1.90 -2.91
C MET A 197 -7.08 -0.97 -4.09
N LEU A 198 -7.35 0.32 -3.91
CA LEU A 198 -7.14 1.33 -4.94
C LEU A 198 -5.64 1.48 -5.21
N GLN A 199 -5.21 1.40 -6.45
CA GLN A 199 -3.83 1.60 -6.81
C GLN A 199 -3.64 2.97 -7.46
N ILE A 200 -2.78 3.81 -6.87
CA ILE A 200 -2.26 5.02 -7.50
C ILE A 200 -1.00 4.63 -8.27
N GLY A 201 -1.11 4.66 -9.59
CA GLY A 201 0.01 4.32 -10.47
C GLY A 201 1.09 5.39 -10.46
N THR A 202 2.29 5.01 -10.86
CA THR A 202 3.48 5.87 -10.86
C THR A 202 3.33 7.19 -11.64
N ARG A 203 2.41 7.26 -12.63
CA ARG A 203 2.12 8.50 -13.37
C ARG A 203 1.27 9.50 -12.57
N ASN A 204 0.54 9.01 -11.56
CA ASN A 204 -0.37 9.81 -10.73
C ASN A 204 0.17 10.05 -9.31
N THR A 205 1.39 9.64 -9.01
CA THR A 205 2.01 9.84 -7.68
C THR A 205 2.13 11.32 -7.32
N GLN A 206 2.30 12.20 -8.30
CA GLN A 206 2.35 13.65 -8.11
C GLN A 206 1.04 14.37 -8.49
N ASN A 207 -0.05 13.64 -8.69
CA ASN A 207 -1.38 14.22 -8.87
C ASN A 207 -2.00 14.49 -7.48
N PHE A 208 -1.54 15.54 -6.82
CA PHE A 208 -1.88 15.83 -5.43
C PHE A 208 -3.39 16.02 -5.21
N GLU A 209 -4.13 16.55 -6.17
CA GLU A 209 -5.58 16.68 -6.04
C GLU A 209 -6.27 15.31 -6.05
N LEU A 210 -5.84 14.39 -6.93
CA LEU A 210 -6.33 13.00 -6.89
C LEU A 210 -5.97 12.34 -5.54
N LEU A 211 -4.76 12.55 -5.03
CA LEU A 211 -4.34 11.98 -3.75
C LEU A 211 -5.21 12.49 -2.60
N LYS A 212 -5.52 13.78 -2.54
CA LYS A 212 -6.42 14.34 -1.52
C LYS A 212 -7.82 13.72 -1.59
N ILE A 213 -8.40 13.62 -2.79
CA ILE A 213 -9.74 13.05 -2.98
C ILE A 213 -9.76 11.57 -2.58
N VAL A 214 -8.75 10.80 -2.99
CA VAL A 214 -8.62 9.38 -2.61
C VAL A 214 -8.33 9.24 -1.12
N GLY A 215 -7.62 10.17 -0.51
CA GLY A 215 -7.35 10.19 0.94
C GLY A 215 -8.58 10.44 1.79
N ARG A 216 -9.58 11.20 1.30
CA ARG A 216 -10.82 11.48 2.03
C ARG A 216 -11.73 10.27 2.18
N GLN A 217 -11.67 9.31 1.28
CA GLN A 217 -12.36 8.05 1.43
C GLN A 217 -11.55 7.11 2.34
N GLN A 218 -12.18 6.46 3.30
CA GLN A 218 -11.54 5.55 4.25
C GLN A 218 -12.00 4.09 4.08
N GLU A 219 -12.87 3.85 3.11
CA GLU A 219 -13.43 2.53 2.82
C GLU A 219 -12.37 1.60 2.23
N PHE A 220 -11.71 2.04 1.17
CA PHE A 220 -10.72 1.26 0.42
C PHE A 220 -9.29 1.58 0.87
N PRO A 221 -8.44 0.56 1.11
CA PRO A 221 -7.00 0.77 1.27
C PRO A 221 -6.37 1.25 -0.05
N VAL A 222 -5.20 1.87 0.05
CA VAL A 222 -4.51 2.44 -1.11
C VAL A 222 -3.10 1.87 -1.24
N LEU A 223 -2.78 1.34 -2.42
CA LEU A 223 -1.41 1.07 -2.86
C LEU A 223 -0.92 2.27 -3.66
N ILE A 224 0.01 3.05 -3.12
CA ILE A 224 0.65 4.15 -3.84
C ILE A 224 2.01 3.71 -4.36
N LYS A 225 2.21 3.75 -5.67
CA LYS A 225 3.49 3.39 -6.30
C LYS A 225 4.42 4.59 -6.34
N ARG A 226 5.72 4.36 -6.13
CA ARG A 226 6.77 5.33 -6.38
C ARG A 226 6.62 5.98 -7.76
N GLY A 227 6.78 7.30 -7.82
CA GLY A 227 6.68 8.05 -9.07
C GLY A 227 7.89 7.87 -9.98
N PHE A 228 7.74 8.20 -11.26
CA PHE A 228 8.83 8.17 -12.23
C PHE A 228 9.85 9.28 -11.96
N GLY A 229 11.13 8.90 -11.82
CA GLY A 229 12.23 9.85 -11.78
C GLY A 229 12.22 10.85 -10.61
N ILE A 230 11.33 10.65 -9.62
CA ILE A 230 11.29 11.45 -8.41
C ILE A 230 12.03 10.75 -7.27
N THR A 231 12.44 11.50 -6.27
CA THR A 231 13.14 10.98 -5.11
C THR A 231 12.25 10.04 -4.29
N LEU A 232 12.87 9.26 -3.40
CA LEU A 232 12.12 8.44 -2.46
C LEU A 232 11.29 9.32 -1.52
N ASP A 233 11.87 10.41 -1.07
CA ASP A 233 11.28 11.40 -0.19
C ASP A 233 10.01 12.01 -0.78
N GLU A 234 10.07 12.53 -2.02
CA GLU A 234 8.89 13.04 -2.73
C GLU A 234 7.79 11.98 -2.87
N SER A 235 8.17 10.71 -3.07
CA SER A 235 7.19 9.61 -3.19
C SER A 235 6.55 9.26 -1.84
N ILE A 236 7.29 9.32 -0.73
CA ILE A 236 6.74 9.11 0.62
C ILE A 236 5.83 10.29 1.00
N ASN A 237 6.21 11.53 0.67
CA ASN A 237 5.35 12.70 0.85
C ASN A 237 4.04 12.58 0.06
N ALA A 238 4.06 11.97 -1.11
CA ALA A 238 2.82 11.66 -1.84
C ALA A 238 1.90 10.68 -1.07
N ALA A 239 2.46 9.70 -0.36
CA ALA A 239 1.68 8.85 0.55
C ALA A 239 1.15 9.64 1.76
N GLU A 240 1.93 10.59 2.28
CA GLU A 240 1.50 11.47 3.37
C GLU A 240 0.30 12.35 2.98
N TYR A 241 0.15 12.76 1.70
CA TYR A 241 -1.06 13.44 1.21
C TYR A 241 -2.33 12.60 1.42
N LEU A 242 -2.28 11.30 1.13
CA LEU A 242 -3.40 10.39 1.39
C LEU A 242 -3.72 10.31 2.88
N ALA A 243 -2.69 10.16 3.71
CA ALA A 243 -2.83 10.01 5.16
C ALA A 243 -3.30 11.29 5.84
N SER A 244 -2.86 12.45 5.37
CA SER A 244 -3.27 13.76 5.91
C SER A 244 -4.75 14.06 5.66
N GLU A 245 -5.37 13.43 4.67
CA GLU A 245 -6.81 13.53 4.41
C GLU A 245 -7.64 12.45 5.15
N GLY A 246 -6.97 11.53 5.90
CA GLY A 246 -7.60 10.58 6.81
C GLY A 246 -7.45 9.10 6.44
N ASN A 247 -7.06 8.76 5.20
CA ASN A 247 -6.86 7.36 4.85
C ASN A 247 -5.46 6.88 5.26
N ARG A 248 -5.38 6.06 6.29
CA ARG A 248 -4.14 5.49 6.80
C ARG A 248 -3.86 4.06 6.34
N LYS A 249 -4.82 3.44 5.64
CA LYS A 249 -4.69 2.09 5.08
C LYS A 249 -3.85 2.13 3.81
N ILE A 250 -2.55 2.42 3.95
CA ILE A 250 -1.65 2.70 2.83
C ILE A 250 -0.54 1.65 2.77
N VAL A 251 -0.30 1.13 1.57
CA VAL A 251 0.84 0.29 1.21
C VAL A 251 1.72 1.10 0.24
N PHE A 252 3.03 1.15 0.49
CA PHE A 252 3.97 1.87 -0.38
C PHE A 252 4.60 0.92 -1.40
N GLY A 253 4.52 1.23 -2.69
CA GLY A 253 4.95 0.37 -3.79
C GLY A 253 6.24 0.82 -4.47
N LEU A 254 7.29 0.00 -4.38
CA LEU A 254 8.52 0.13 -5.17
C LEU A 254 8.34 -0.63 -6.48
N ARG A 255 8.72 0.00 -7.61
CA ARG A 255 8.49 -0.54 -8.95
C ARG A 255 9.63 -0.24 -9.94
N GLY A 256 10.78 0.14 -9.42
CA GLY A 256 11.92 0.61 -10.17
C GLY A 256 11.84 2.10 -10.54
N MET A 257 13.00 2.70 -10.69
CA MET A 257 13.18 4.10 -11.08
C MET A 257 13.40 4.21 -12.58
N LYS A 258 12.69 5.13 -13.24
CA LYS A 258 12.96 5.41 -14.65
C LYS A 258 14.25 6.21 -14.78
N THR A 259 15.26 5.59 -15.35
CA THR A 259 16.57 6.19 -15.61
C THR A 259 17.20 5.52 -16.82
N ASN A 260 18.14 6.19 -17.46
CA ASN A 260 18.95 5.63 -18.54
C ASN A 260 19.94 4.53 -18.10
N MET A 261 20.12 4.34 -16.79
CA MET A 261 20.95 3.27 -16.23
C MET A 261 20.16 1.99 -15.91
N GLY A 262 18.89 1.91 -16.29
CA GLY A 262 18.04 0.75 -16.03
C GLY A 262 18.25 -0.42 -16.99
N ASP A 263 18.78 -0.16 -18.19
CA ASP A 263 18.98 -1.19 -19.21
C ASP A 263 19.87 -2.37 -18.70
N PRO A 264 19.55 -3.60 -19.07
CA PRO A 264 18.49 -4.05 -19.99
C PRO A 264 17.09 -4.14 -19.39
N HIS A 265 16.92 -3.91 -18.10
CA HIS A 265 15.61 -3.87 -17.45
C HIS A 265 14.84 -2.59 -17.84
N ARG A 266 13.52 -2.67 -17.75
CA ARG A 266 12.63 -1.54 -18.03
C ARG A 266 12.90 -0.32 -17.15
N ASN A 267 13.31 -0.57 -15.91
CA ASN A 267 13.64 0.44 -14.91
C ASN A 267 14.79 -0.05 -14.02
N PHE A 268 15.51 0.86 -13.38
CA PHE A 268 16.48 0.50 -12.37
C PHE A 268 15.78 -0.05 -11.14
N VAL A 269 16.07 -1.29 -10.75
CA VAL A 269 15.44 -1.96 -9.60
C VAL A 269 15.80 -1.26 -8.29
N ASP A 270 14.79 -0.81 -7.54
CA ASP A 270 14.95 0.04 -6.35
C ASP A 270 14.65 -0.68 -5.02
N PHE A 271 14.67 -2.00 -4.99
CA PHE A 271 14.24 -2.79 -3.83
C PHE A 271 15.20 -2.72 -2.64
N ALA A 272 16.41 -2.19 -2.81
CA ALA A 272 17.29 -1.79 -1.71
C ALA A 272 16.65 -0.68 -0.83
N HIS A 273 15.65 0.03 -1.32
CA HIS A 273 14.90 1.02 -0.54
C HIS A 273 13.84 0.42 0.40
N ILE A 274 13.53 -0.89 0.33
CA ILE A 274 12.56 -1.52 1.26
C ILE A 274 12.92 -1.24 2.74
N PRO A 275 14.13 -1.57 3.23
CA PRO A 275 14.49 -1.28 4.62
C PRO A 275 14.54 0.22 4.93
N VAL A 276 14.79 1.07 3.93
CA VAL A 276 14.79 2.53 4.10
C VAL A 276 13.36 3.03 4.35
N VAL A 277 12.39 2.64 3.52
CA VAL A 277 10.97 2.98 3.71
C VAL A 277 10.47 2.48 5.07
N LYS A 278 10.80 1.25 5.45
CA LYS A 278 10.40 0.67 6.75
C LYS A 278 11.05 1.37 7.94
N ARG A 279 12.24 1.95 7.78
CA ARG A 279 12.91 2.75 8.81
C ARG A 279 12.29 4.14 8.95
N LEU A 280 11.93 4.77 7.83
CA LEU A 280 11.35 6.11 7.80
C LEU A 280 9.87 6.10 8.16
N THR A 281 9.15 5.03 7.77
CA THR A 281 7.70 4.96 7.89
C THR A 281 7.23 3.64 8.53
N ARG A 282 5.96 3.61 8.88
CA ARG A 282 5.28 2.41 9.38
C ARG A 282 4.54 1.65 8.27
N MET A 283 4.54 2.15 7.05
CA MET A 283 3.82 1.53 5.93
C MET A 283 4.35 0.14 5.60
N PRO A 284 3.49 -0.85 5.31
CA PRO A 284 3.87 -2.04 4.58
C PRO A 284 4.43 -1.69 3.20
N VAL A 285 5.44 -2.44 2.73
CA VAL A 285 6.11 -2.17 1.46
C VAL A 285 5.77 -3.24 0.43
N CYS A 286 5.22 -2.80 -0.70
CA CYS A 286 4.96 -3.61 -1.88
C CYS A 286 6.13 -3.52 -2.86
N ILE A 287 6.42 -4.62 -3.55
CA ILE A 287 7.28 -4.65 -4.74
C ILE A 287 6.47 -4.96 -5.99
N ASP A 288 6.83 -4.33 -7.09
CA ASP A 288 6.27 -4.57 -8.42
C ASP A 288 7.40 -4.96 -9.40
N PRO A 289 7.81 -6.24 -9.37
CA PRO A 289 8.93 -6.73 -10.16
C PRO A 289 8.64 -6.70 -11.65
N SER A 290 7.40 -6.97 -12.07
CA SER A 290 7.01 -6.95 -13.49
C SER A 290 7.31 -5.61 -14.15
N HIS A 291 7.00 -4.50 -13.47
CA HIS A 291 7.26 -3.17 -13.99
C HIS A 291 8.68 -2.67 -13.71
N SER A 292 9.43 -3.33 -12.85
CA SER A 292 10.88 -3.07 -12.70
C SER A 292 11.66 -3.71 -13.84
N VAL A 293 11.47 -5.01 -14.08
CA VAL A 293 12.21 -5.80 -15.08
C VAL A 293 11.67 -5.56 -16.51
N GLY A 294 10.37 -5.75 -16.72
CA GLY A 294 9.70 -5.50 -18.02
C GLY A 294 9.84 -6.61 -19.06
N THR A 295 10.53 -7.71 -18.75
CA THR A 295 10.75 -8.84 -19.64
C THR A 295 10.71 -10.17 -18.88
N ARG A 296 10.74 -11.29 -19.62
CA ARG A 296 10.88 -12.66 -19.10
C ARG A 296 12.23 -13.27 -19.45
N ALA A 297 13.27 -12.47 -19.57
CA ALA A 297 14.62 -12.98 -19.76
C ALA A 297 15.03 -13.89 -18.59
N GLY A 298 15.83 -14.90 -18.88
CA GLY A 298 16.34 -15.85 -17.88
C GLY A 298 17.86 -15.88 -17.88
N GLY A 299 18.44 -16.14 -16.72
CA GLY A 299 19.87 -16.33 -16.54
C GLY A 299 20.34 -17.73 -16.98
N PRO A 300 21.67 -17.95 -17.01
CA PRO A 300 22.26 -19.25 -17.34
C PRO A 300 21.94 -20.33 -16.29
N ASP A 301 21.50 -19.94 -15.11
CA ASP A 301 21.01 -20.80 -14.02
C ASP A 301 19.56 -21.27 -14.21
N GLY A 302 18.88 -20.82 -15.26
CA GLY A 302 17.49 -21.14 -15.57
C GLY A 302 16.47 -20.32 -14.76
N ILE A 303 16.90 -19.38 -13.93
CA ILE A 303 16.01 -18.51 -13.15
C ILE A 303 15.69 -17.27 -13.97
N LEU A 304 14.42 -16.90 -14.06
CA LEU A 304 14.00 -15.68 -14.74
C LEU A 304 14.45 -14.43 -13.96
N ASP A 305 14.87 -13.38 -14.65
CA ASP A 305 15.24 -12.09 -14.02
C ASP A 305 14.15 -11.56 -13.09
N ILE A 306 12.89 -11.72 -13.48
CA ILE A 306 11.75 -11.31 -12.66
C ILE A 306 11.68 -12.08 -11.33
N MET A 307 12.01 -13.38 -11.31
CA MET A 307 12.07 -14.20 -10.10
C MET A 307 13.26 -13.80 -9.23
N GLN A 308 14.43 -13.55 -9.83
CA GLN A 308 15.60 -13.04 -9.11
C GLN A 308 15.27 -11.71 -8.39
N VAL A 309 14.58 -10.80 -9.08
CA VAL A 309 14.18 -9.50 -8.52
C VAL A 309 13.12 -9.67 -7.44
N VAL A 310 12.19 -10.61 -7.60
CA VAL A 310 11.23 -10.97 -6.52
C VAL A 310 11.96 -11.43 -5.27
N ALA A 311 12.89 -12.39 -5.42
CA ALA A 311 13.65 -12.92 -4.30
C ALA A 311 14.46 -11.82 -3.58
N GLN A 312 15.12 -10.91 -4.31
CA GLN A 312 15.81 -9.75 -3.74
C GLN A 312 14.87 -8.90 -2.88
N GLY A 313 13.68 -8.57 -3.37
CA GLY A 313 12.70 -7.77 -2.64
C GLY A 313 12.16 -8.48 -1.39
N VAL A 314 11.85 -9.77 -1.50
CA VAL A 314 11.35 -10.56 -0.37
C VAL A 314 12.42 -10.73 0.70
N ILE A 315 13.68 -10.99 0.33
CA ILE A 315 14.82 -11.10 1.26
C ILE A 315 15.14 -9.73 1.90
N ALA A 316 14.87 -8.63 1.22
CA ALA A 316 14.99 -7.28 1.78
C ALA A 316 13.82 -6.93 2.74
N GLY A 317 12.77 -7.75 2.79
CA GLY A 317 11.67 -7.61 3.74
C GLY A 317 10.38 -7.00 3.17
N ALA A 318 10.09 -7.19 1.88
CA ALA A 318 8.81 -6.81 1.29
C ALA A 318 7.62 -7.46 2.02
N ASN A 319 6.49 -6.76 2.00
CA ASN A 319 5.24 -7.16 2.67
C ASN A 319 4.12 -7.47 1.68
N MET A 320 4.30 -7.08 0.43
CA MET A 320 3.37 -7.34 -0.66
C MET A 320 4.16 -7.52 -1.96
N ILE A 321 3.71 -8.44 -2.80
CA ILE A 321 4.19 -8.60 -4.17
C ILE A 321 3.02 -8.31 -5.10
N LEU A 322 3.19 -7.38 -6.03
CA LEU A 322 2.26 -7.11 -7.11
C LEU A 322 2.90 -7.56 -8.43
N ILE A 323 2.40 -8.63 -9.03
CA ILE A 323 3.05 -9.27 -10.16
C ILE A 323 2.07 -9.59 -11.29
N ASP A 324 2.55 -9.47 -12.54
CA ASP A 324 1.77 -9.74 -13.73
C ASP A 324 1.79 -11.23 -14.04
N PHE A 325 0.62 -11.85 -14.02
CA PHE A 325 0.34 -13.17 -14.54
C PHE A 325 -0.76 -13.09 -15.58
N HIS A 326 -0.67 -13.94 -16.61
CA HIS A 326 -1.69 -13.98 -17.64
C HIS A 326 -1.87 -15.41 -18.18
N PRO A 327 -3.11 -15.90 -18.37
CA PRO A 327 -3.37 -17.23 -18.92
C PRO A 327 -2.80 -17.46 -20.34
N ALA A 328 -2.63 -16.38 -21.10
CA ALA A 328 -2.06 -16.39 -22.45
C ALA A 328 -1.29 -15.07 -22.71
N PRO A 329 -0.05 -14.91 -22.22
CA PRO A 329 0.71 -13.63 -22.29
C PRO A 329 0.80 -13.05 -23.70
N ALA A 330 0.92 -13.88 -24.72
CA ALA A 330 0.96 -13.42 -26.12
C ALA A 330 -0.35 -12.76 -26.60
N LYS A 331 -1.47 -12.98 -25.91
CA LYS A 331 -2.78 -12.36 -26.21
C LYS A 331 -3.10 -11.19 -25.29
N ALA A 332 -2.26 -10.92 -24.29
CA ALA A 332 -2.50 -9.84 -23.33
C ALA A 332 -2.56 -8.49 -24.05
N LEU A 333 -3.57 -7.68 -23.73
CA LEU A 333 -3.74 -6.33 -24.30
C LEU A 333 -2.70 -5.33 -23.79
N VAL A 334 -2.09 -5.63 -22.63
CA VAL A 334 -1.11 -4.77 -21.96
C VAL A 334 -0.04 -5.63 -21.30
N ASP A 335 1.21 -5.23 -21.44
CA ASP A 335 2.38 -5.75 -20.70
C ASP A 335 2.58 -7.29 -20.83
N GLY A 336 2.15 -7.90 -21.96
CA GLY A 336 2.29 -9.33 -22.22
C GLY A 336 3.72 -9.86 -22.12
N PRO A 337 4.76 -9.18 -22.65
CA PRO A 337 6.15 -9.65 -22.61
C PRO A 337 6.71 -9.88 -21.19
N GLN A 338 6.15 -9.21 -20.17
CA GLN A 338 6.60 -9.36 -18.79
C GLN A 338 5.72 -10.29 -17.95
N ALA A 339 4.52 -10.66 -18.45
CA ALA A 339 3.56 -11.45 -17.71
C ALA A 339 4.02 -12.91 -17.61
N MET A 340 3.99 -13.47 -16.40
CA MET A 340 4.21 -14.88 -16.16
C MET A 340 2.99 -15.70 -16.60
N THR A 341 3.20 -16.96 -16.94
CA THR A 341 2.13 -17.90 -17.30
C THR A 341 1.54 -18.57 -16.04
N LEU A 342 0.32 -19.09 -16.16
CA LEU A 342 -0.29 -19.84 -15.05
C LEU A 342 0.50 -21.13 -14.71
N ALA A 343 1.18 -21.75 -15.67
CA ALA A 343 2.02 -22.92 -15.42
C ALA A 343 3.23 -22.61 -14.53
N GLU A 344 3.67 -21.37 -14.47
CA GLU A 344 4.78 -20.92 -13.60
C GLU A 344 4.32 -20.56 -12.18
N LEU A 345 3.02 -20.46 -11.93
CA LEU A 345 2.49 -20.02 -10.63
C LEU A 345 2.94 -20.92 -9.46
N PRO A 346 2.91 -22.25 -9.54
CA PRO A 346 3.40 -23.10 -8.44
C PRO A 346 4.88 -22.84 -8.13
N HIS A 347 5.74 -22.85 -9.15
CA HIS A 347 7.17 -22.58 -9.00
C HIS A 347 7.42 -21.19 -8.39
N PHE A 348 6.71 -20.17 -8.85
CA PHE A 348 6.78 -18.82 -8.31
C PHE A 348 6.43 -18.78 -6.81
N LEU A 349 5.38 -19.46 -6.38
CA LEU A 349 4.96 -19.49 -4.99
C LEU A 349 5.97 -20.21 -4.10
N GLU A 350 6.58 -21.29 -4.57
CA GLU A 350 7.64 -22.01 -3.86
C GLU A 350 8.90 -21.16 -3.72
N ASP A 351 9.35 -20.48 -4.78
CA ASP A 351 10.51 -19.59 -4.75
C ASP A 351 10.29 -18.40 -3.79
N VAL A 352 9.10 -17.80 -3.81
CA VAL A 352 8.72 -16.76 -2.84
C VAL A 352 8.76 -17.29 -1.40
N ALA A 353 8.31 -18.52 -1.16
CA ALA A 353 8.34 -19.13 0.17
C ALA A 353 9.78 -19.33 0.67
N LEU A 354 10.70 -19.79 -0.19
CA LEU A 354 12.14 -19.92 0.11
C LEU A 354 12.76 -18.57 0.44
N ALA A 355 12.49 -17.55 -0.36
CA ALA A 355 13.00 -16.20 -0.12
C ALA A 355 12.45 -15.63 1.20
N ARG A 356 11.16 -15.87 1.51
CA ARG A 356 10.54 -15.44 2.77
C ARG A 356 11.15 -16.15 3.98
N GLU A 357 11.34 -17.44 3.91
CA GLU A 357 12.01 -18.20 4.97
C GLU A 357 13.43 -17.65 5.24
N THR A 358 14.17 -17.35 4.18
CA THR A 358 15.51 -16.74 4.28
C THR A 358 15.45 -15.39 5.00
N TYR A 359 14.48 -14.52 4.67
CA TYR A 359 14.27 -13.25 5.35
C TYR A 359 14.02 -13.45 6.86
N LEU A 360 13.14 -14.38 7.23
CA LEU A 360 12.81 -14.64 8.63
C LEU A 360 14.03 -15.17 9.44
N LYS A 361 14.82 -16.06 8.83
CA LYS A 361 16.08 -16.52 9.42
C LYS A 361 17.08 -15.37 9.63
N ARG A 362 17.20 -14.45 8.68
CA ARG A 362 18.04 -13.26 8.80
C ARG A 362 17.56 -12.31 9.91
N ARG A 363 16.26 -12.11 10.07
CA ARG A 363 15.70 -11.33 11.20
C ARG A 363 16.08 -11.96 12.53
N ALA A 364 15.80 -13.25 12.71
CA ALA A 364 16.14 -13.96 13.93
C ALA A 364 17.65 -13.93 14.24
N LEU A 365 18.51 -13.94 13.21
CA LEU A 365 19.96 -13.78 13.37
C LEU A 365 20.30 -12.39 13.90
N ALA A 366 19.74 -11.33 13.29
CA ALA A 366 19.97 -9.94 13.71
C ALA A 366 19.54 -9.70 15.17
N ASP A 367 18.36 -10.20 15.56
CA ASP A 367 17.82 -10.06 16.92
C ASP A 367 18.76 -10.71 17.95
N ARG A 368 19.32 -11.89 17.66
CA ARG A 368 20.29 -12.55 18.56
C ARG A 368 21.58 -11.75 18.75
N TYR A 369 22.08 -11.10 17.70
CA TYR A 369 23.29 -10.26 17.81
C TYR A 369 23.00 -8.92 18.50
N ALA A 370 21.82 -8.33 18.30
CA ALA A 370 21.40 -7.12 19.01
C ALA A 370 21.30 -7.37 20.53
N GLN A 371 20.71 -8.49 20.94
CA GLN A 371 20.65 -8.88 22.37
C GLN A 371 22.03 -9.07 23.00
N LYS A 372 22.97 -9.70 22.28
CA LYS A 372 24.36 -9.87 22.76
C LYS A 372 25.13 -8.55 22.85
N ALA A 373 24.83 -7.57 22.04
CA ALA A 373 25.48 -6.26 22.09
C ALA A 373 24.93 -5.35 23.20
N ALA A 374 23.74 -5.68 23.74
CA ALA A 374 23.09 -4.95 24.83
C ALA A 374 23.39 -5.56 26.23
N SER A 375 23.92 -6.79 26.27
CA SER A 375 24.39 -7.49 27.50
C SER A 375 25.88 -7.22 27.75
#